data_7002971e6bdff215447187519a6bb66c
#
_entry.id   7002971e6bdff215447187519a6bb66c
#
_cell.length_a   1.000
_cell.length_b   1.000
_cell.length_c   1.000
_cell.angle_alpha   90.00
_cell.angle_beta   90.00
_cell.angle_gamma   90.00
#
_symmetry.space_group_name_H-M   'P 1'
#
loop_
_entity.id
_entity.type
_entity.pdbx_description
1 polymer ?
#
loop_
_entity_poly.entity_id
_entity_poly.type
_entity_poly.pdbx_seq_one_letter_code
_entity_poly.pdbx_strand_id
1 'polypeptide(L)'
;MELFDAQFGRLHRVLNRLSGDPEMAADVVQEAFVRLYARGSMPDSPEGWLISVAMNLVRNEKSSQSRRLRLLTPSRSEAMHAGHSPDPAEAAGAEASRRQVRQALERVPERERRMLLLQAEGYRYRDIALALGIHEASVGVFLVRARRAFRKAFEGHDAP
;
A
#
# COMPACT_ATOMS: atom_id res chain seq x y z
N MET A 1 20.21 3.57 -11.78
CA MET A 1 19.82 4.71 -10.95
C MET A 1 18.42 5.22 -11.29
N GLU A 2 18.11 5.46 -12.58
CA GLU A 2 16.80 6.00 -13.02
C GLU A 2 15.57 5.22 -12.52
N LEU A 3 15.62 3.89 -12.56
CA LEU A 3 14.50 3.06 -12.07
C LEU A 3 14.27 3.23 -10.55
N PHE A 4 15.34 3.33 -9.77
CA PHE A 4 15.26 3.57 -8.34
C PHE A 4 14.60 4.93 -8.06
N ASP A 5 15.08 5.99 -8.67
CA ASP A 5 14.57 7.35 -8.47
C ASP A 5 13.09 7.46 -8.88
N ALA A 6 12.71 6.80 -10.00
CA ALA A 6 11.33 6.81 -10.48
C ALA A 6 10.37 5.99 -9.64
N GLN A 7 10.81 4.88 -9.06
CA GLN A 7 9.92 3.92 -8.43
C GLN A 7 9.94 3.95 -6.90
N PHE A 8 11.04 4.38 -6.28
CA PHE A 8 11.17 4.39 -4.82
C PHE A 8 10.00 5.12 -4.13
N GLY A 9 9.78 6.39 -4.49
CA GLY A 9 8.74 7.21 -3.88
C GLY A 9 7.32 6.67 -4.11
N ARG A 10 7.04 6.17 -5.31
CA ARG A 10 5.73 5.59 -5.66
C ARG A 10 5.46 4.33 -4.83
N LEU A 11 6.40 3.41 -4.82
CA LEU A 11 6.27 2.14 -4.11
C LEU A 11 6.22 2.37 -2.59
N HIS A 12 7.03 3.29 -2.07
CA HIS A 12 7.01 3.68 -0.67
C HIS A 12 5.63 4.21 -0.24
N ARG A 13 5.00 5.09 -1.03
CA ARG A 13 3.65 5.61 -0.73
C ARG A 13 2.61 4.50 -0.67
N VAL A 14 2.62 3.58 -1.62
CA VAL A 14 1.70 2.42 -1.60
C VAL A 14 1.91 1.59 -0.33
N LEU A 15 3.16 1.22 -0.04
CA LEU A 15 3.47 0.36 1.11
C LEU A 15 3.19 1.05 2.45
N ASN A 16 3.49 2.34 2.55
CA ASN A 16 3.17 3.12 3.75
C ASN A 16 1.67 3.15 4.02
N ARG A 17 0.85 3.35 3.00
CA ARG A 17 -0.62 3.32 3.14
C ARG A 17 -1.16 1.92 3.48
N LEU A 18 -0.51 0.87 3.00
CA LEU A 18 -0.89 -0.52 3.31
C LEU A 18 -0.45 -0.96 4.70
N SER A 19 0.71 -0.52 5.15
CA SER A 19 1.31 -0.94 6.42
C SER A 19 0.99 -0.01 7.58
N GLY A 20 0.85 1.29 7.31
CA GLY A 20 0.80 2.34 8.32
C GLY A 20 2.15 2.62 8.99
N ASP A 21 3.23 2.09 8.45
CA ASP A 21 4.59 2.18 8.99
C ASP A 21 5.56 2.66 7.89
N PRO A 22 5.93 3.96 7.90
CA PRO A 22 6.79 4.52 6.87
C PRO A 22 8.23 3.98 6.91
N GLU A 23 8.75 3.61 8.07
CA GLU A 23 10.10 3.03 8.21
C GLU A 23 10.14 1.63 7.62
N MET A 24 9.17 0.78 7.98
CA MET A 24 9.03 -0.54 7.38
C MET A 24 8.84 -0.44 5.86
N ALA A 25 8.04 0.51 5.39
CA ALA A 25 7.83 0.73 3.96
C ALA A 25 9.16 1.07 3.25
N ALA A 26 9.98 1.94 3.82
CA ALA A 26 11.30 2.30 3.27
C ALA A 26 12.24 1.10 3.23
N ASP A 27 12.34 0.34 4.31
CA ASP A 27 13.18 -0.86 4.40
C ASP A 27 12.77 -1.92 3.37
N VAL A 28 11.48 -2.14 3.22
CA VAL A 28 10.93 -3.10 2.24
C VAL A 28 11.23 -2.67 0.81
N VAL A 29 11.10 -1.37 0.49
CA VAL A 29 11.45 -0.88 -0.86
C VAL A 29 12.94 -1.06 -1.13
N GLN A 30 13.81 -0.71 -0.19
CA GLN A 30 15.24 -0.92 -0.32
C GLN A 30 15.58 -2.39 -0.55
N GLU A 31 15.04 -3.28 0.26
CA GLU A 31 15.26 -4.73 0.13
C GLU A 31 14.77 -5.27 -1.23
N ALA A 32 13.62 -4.77 -1.73
CA ALA A 32 13.13 -5.15 -3.06
C ALA A 32 14.12 -4.76 -4.17
N PHE A 33 14.73 -3.57 -4.08
CA PHE A 33 15.76 -3.14 -5.02
C PHE A 33 17.07 -3.92 -4.88
N VAL A 34 17.51 -4.22 -3.67
CA VAL A 34 18.66 -5.09 -3.43
C VAL A 34 18.47 -6.45 -4.12
N ARG A 35 17.30 -7.05 -3.98
CA ARG A 35 16.97 -8.32 -4.66
C ARG A 35 16.93 -8.18 -6.17
N LEU A 36 16.42 -7.06 -6.69
CA LEU A 36 16.41 -6.80 -8.14
C LEU A 36 17.84 -6.75 -8.70
N TYR A 37 18.73 -6.03 -8.04
CA TYR A 37 20.15 -5.95 -8.47
C TYR A 37 20.89 -7.27 -8.29
N ALA A 38 20.65 -8.00 -7.21
CA ALA A 38 21.25 -9.31 -6.95
C ALA A 38 20.80 -10.39 -7.95
N ARG A 39 19.68 -10.20 -8.62
CA ARG A 39 19.15 -11.14 -9.62
C ARG A 39 20.06 -11.32 -10.83
N GLY A 40 20.86 -10.31 -11.19
CA GLY A 40 21.78 -10.35 -12.31
C GLY A 40 21.12 -10.19 -13.70
N SER A 41 19.80 -10.15 -13.77
CA SER A 41 19.05 -9.91 -15.01
C SER A 41 17.79 -9.06 -14.73
N MET A 42 17.49 -8.15 -15.67
CA MET A 42 16.29 -7.33 -15.54
C MET A 42 15.04 -8.16 -15.92
N PRO A 43 13.98 -8.17 -15.11
CA PRO A 43 12.71 -8.80 -15.49
C PRO A 43 12.01 -8.01 -16.60
N ASP A 44 11.11 -8.66 -17.33
CA ASP A 44 10.32 -8.04 -18.43
C ASP A 44 9.45 -6.87 -17.94
N SER A 45 9.00 -6.93 -16.70
CA SER A 45 8.28 -5.85 -16.02
C SER A 45 8.94 -5.57 -14.67
N PRO A 46 9.95 -4.69 -14.64
CA PRO A 46 10.66 -4.36 -13.40
C PRO A 46 9.73 -3.78 -12.33
N GLU A 47 8.80 -2.92 -12.72
CA GLU A 47 7.83 -2.31 -11.82
C GLU A 47 6.91 -3.37 -11.18
N GLY A 48 6.31 -4.22 -12.01
CA GLY A 48 5.45 -5.30 -11.53
C GLY A 48 6.19 -6.29 -10.64
N TRP A 49 7.44 -6.60 -10.97
CA TRP A 49 8.29 -7.45 -10.17
C TRP A 49 8.62 -6.83 -8.81
N LEU A 50 9.01 -5.55 -8.79
CA LEU A 50 9.29 -4.81 -7.55
C LEU A 50 8.06 -4.77 -6.64
N ILE A 51 6.88 -4.49 -7.18
CA ILE A 51 5.63 -4.51 -6.42
C ILE A 51 5.39 -5.90 -5.81
N SER A 52 5.52 -6.96 -6.61
CA SER A 52 5.31 -8.34 -6.15
C SER A 52 6.22 -8.71 -4.99
N VAL A 53 7.51 -8.39 -5.11
CA VAL A 53 8.51 -8.66 -4.06
C VAL A 53 8.19 -7.84 -2.80
N ALA A 54 7.93 -6.56 -2.96
CA ALA A 54 7.62 -5.66 -1.85
C ALA A 54 6.34 -6.09 -1.10
N MET A 55 5.28 -6.46 -1.81
CA MET A 55 4.04 -6.96 -1.21
C MET A 55 4.27 -8.26 -0.41
N ASN A 56 5.10 -9.16 -0.90
CA ASN A 56 5.46 -10.38 -0.19
C ASN A 56 6.28 -10.08 1.08
N LEU A 57 7.23 -9.14 0.99
CA LEU A 57 8.01 -8.72 2.14
C LEU A 57 7.13 -8.09 3.24
N VAL A 58 6.22 -7.19 2.89
CA VAL A 58 5.27 -6.61 3.86
C VAL A 58 4.43 -7.69 4.53
N ARG A 59 3.95 -8.68 3.77
CA ARG A 59 3.18 -9.79 4.33
C ARG A 59 3.99 -10.59 5.35
N ASN A 60 5.25 -10.86 5.03
CA ASN A 60 6.16 -11.60 5.92
C ASN A 60 6.47 -10.82 7.20
N GLU A 61 6.71 -9.50 7.09
CA GLU A 61 6.92 -8.64 8.24
C GLU A 61 5.70 -8.60 9.17
N LYS A 62 4.51 -8.40 8.62
CA LYS A 62 3.26 -8.43 9.41
C LYS A 62 3.05 -9.78 10.10
N SER A 63 3.35 -10.88 9.43
CA SER A 63 3.27 -12.22 10.04
C SER A 63 4.29 -12.42 11.15
N SER A 64 5.49 -11.89 10.99
CA SER A 64 6.56 -11.95 12.00
C SER A 64 6.20 -11.11 13.23
N GLN A 65 5.72 -9.88 13.03
CA GLN A 65 5.25 -9.00 14.11
C GLN A 65 4.07 -9.62 14.86
N SER A 66 3.10 -10.19 14.17
CA SER A 66 1.94 -10.85 14.77
C SER A 66 2.36 -12.05 15.62
N ARG A 67 3.35 -12.84 15.19
CA ARG A 67 3.93 -13.94 15.97
C ARG A 67 4.66 -13.44 17.21
N ARG A 68 5.45 -12.37 17.10
CA ARG A 68 6.14 -11.75 18.24
C ARG A 68 5.16 -11.22 19.29
N LEU A 69 4.09 -10.54 18.83
CA LEU A 69 3.05 -10.02 19.72
C LEU A 69 2.26 -11.14 20.45
N ARG A 70 2.06 -12.29 19.81
CA ARG A 70 1.45 -13.47 20.47
C ARG A 70 2.32 -14.06 21.56
N LEU A 71 3.63 -13.91 21.45
CA LEU A 71 4.60 -14.42 22.43
C LEU A 71 4.85 -13.44 23.59
N LEU A 72 4.52 -12.18 23.40
CA LEU A 72 4.71 -11.10 24.37
C LEU A 72 3.34 -10.56 24.82
N THR A 73 2.59 -11.32 25.62
CA THR A 73 1.34 -10.98 26.34
C THR A 73 0.56 -9.71 25.90
N PRO A 74 -0.79 -9.64 26.03
CA PRO A 74 -1.63 -8.62 25.41
C PRO A 74 -1.39 -7.25 26.02
N SER A 75 -0.60 -6.41 25.38
CA SER A 75 -0.55 -4.98 25.64
C SER A 75 -0.92 -4.23 24.37
N ARG A 76 -1.96 -3.47 24.52
CA ARG A 76 -2.57 -2.53 23.61
C ARG A 76 -1.51 -1.70 22.88
N SER A 77 -1.33 -1.93 21.59
CA SER A 77 -0.51 -1.07 20.75
C SER A 77 -1.40 -0.07 20.02
N GLU A 78 -1.47 1.12 20.54
CA GLU A 78 -1.94 2.28 19.78
C GLU A 78 -0.85 2.66 18.78
N ALA A 79 -1.14 2.52 17.50
CA ALA A 79 -0.27 2.98 16.44
C ALA A 79 -0.27 4.53 16.42
N MET A 80 0.80 5.13 16.91
CA MET A 80 1.05 6.56 16.76
C MET A 80 1.38 6.87 15.30
N HIS A 81 0.47 7.58 14.64
CA HIS A 81 0.71 8.17 13.34
C HIS A 81 1.38 9.52 13.52
N ALA A 82 2.68 9.59 13.28
CA ALA A 82 3.37 10.86 13.16
C ALA A 82 3.08 11.46 11.77
N GLY A 83 2.15 12.38 11.70
CA GLY A 83 1.86 13.20 10.54
C GLY A 83 2.72 14.46 10.53
N HIS A 84 3.32 14.76 9.40
CA HIS A 84 4.00 16.04 9.14
C HIS A 84 2.96 17.15 9.02
N SER A 85 3.19 18.26 9.71
CA SER A 85 2.21 19.34 9.89
C SER A 85 2.32 20.43 8.81
N PRO A 86 1.20 20.84 8.22
CA PRO A 86 1.03 22.19 7.66
C PRO A 86 -0.05 22.98 8.40
N ASP A 87 -0.15 24.30 8.13
CA ASP A 87 -0.92 25.38 8.72
C ASP A 87 -2.33 25.04 9.29
N PRO A 88 -2.76 25.63 10.47
CA PRO A 88 -3.81 25.03 11.32
C PRO A 88 -5.25 25.06 10.81
N ALA A 89 -5.66 25.99 9.96
CA ALA A 89 -7.08 26.12 9.59
C ALA A 89 -7.48 25.41 8.29
N GLU A 90 -6.66 25.50 7.23
CA GLU A 90 -6.84 24.69 6.01
C GLU A 90 -6.40 23.24 6.23
N ALA A 91 -5.42 23.04 7.10
CA ALA A 91 -4.91 21.74 7.50
C ALA A 91 -5.98 20.88 8.20
N ALA A 92 -6.87 21.45 9.00
CA ALA A 92 -7.89 20.70 9.73
C ALA A 92 -8.91 20.03 8.78
N GLY A 93 -9.37 20.74 7.75
CA GLY A 93 -10.30 20.20 6.75
C GLY A 93 -9.66 19.14 5.86
N ALA A 94 -8.43 19.40 5.40
CA ALA A 94 -7.68 18.45 4.58
C ALA A 94 -7.30 17.20 5.39
N GLU A 95 -6.95 17.33 6.66
CA GLU A 95 -6.64 16.20 7.53
C GLU A 95 -7.89 15.37 7.85
N ALA A 96 -9.04 16.01 8.08
CA ALA A 96 -10.32 15.31 8.25
C ALA A 96 -10.67 14.49 7.01
N SER A 97 -10.54 15.06 5.81
CA SER A 97 -10.76 14.34 4.54
C SER A 97 -9.79 13.18 4.36
N ARG A 98 -8.51 13.37 4.66
CA ARG A 98 -7.51 12.28 4.61
C ARG A 98 -7.82 11.16 5.59
N ARG A 99 -8.31 11.50 6.77
CA ARG A 99 -8.73 10.51 7.78
C ARG A 99 -9.93 9.69 7.30
N GLN A 100 -10.94 10.34 6.73
CA GLN A 100 -12.09 9.65 6.13
C GLN A 100 -11.68 8.69 5.03
N VAL A 101 -10.81 9.12 4.12
CA VAL A 101 -10.27 8.26 3.05
C VAL A 101 -9.51 7.06 3.63
N ARG A 102 -8.66 7.26 4.64
CA ARG A 102 -7.94 6.15 5.30
C ARG A 102 -8.89 5.16 5.92
N GLN A 103 -9.88 5.63 6.68
CA GLN A 103 -10.88 4.79 7.32
C GLN A 103 -11.73 4.01 6.30
N ALA A 104 -12.11 4.65 5.20
CA ALA A 104 -12.81 3.97 4.13
C ALA A 104 -11.95 2.89 3.47
N LEU A 105 -10.66 3.16 3.21
CA LEU A 105 -9.72 2.19 2.66
C LEU A 105 -9.51 0.99 3.60
N GLU A 106 -9.48 1.19 4.91
CA GLU A 106 -9.34 0.10 5.89
C GLU A 106 -10.53 -0.87 5.87
N ARG A 107 -11.72 -0.39 5.48
CA ARG A 107 -12.93 -1.20 5.34
C ARG A 107 -13.03 -1.93 4.00
N VAL A 108 -12.24 -1.51 3.00
CA VAL A 108 -12.16 -2.21 1.71
C VAL A 108 -11.34 -3.49 1.87
N PRO A 109 -11.76 -4.62 1.29
CA PRO A 109 -10.97 -5.84 1.31
C PRO A 109 -9.54 -5.61 0.83
N GLU A 110 -8.59 -6.34 1.39
CA GLU A 110 -7.15 -6.06 1.19
C GLU A 110 -6.73 -6.08 -0.28
N ARG A 111 -7.25 -7.02 -1.06
CA ARG A 111 -6.95 -7.14 -2.49
C ARG A 111 -7.40 -5.91 -3.28
N GLU A 112 -8.63 -5.48 -3.05
CA GLU A 112 -9.22 -4.30 -3.68
C GLU A 112 -8.51 -3.03 -3.24
N ARG A 113 -8.14 -2.93 -1.99
CA ARG A 113 -7.36 -1.80 -1.44
C ARG A 113 -5.99 -1.70 -2.10
N ARG A 114 -5.25 -2.80 -2.24
CA ARG A 114 -3.97 -2.85 -2.96
C ARG A 114 -4.12 -2.37 -4.40
N MET A 115 -5.15 -2.82 -5.06
CA MET A 115 -5.45 -2.48 -6.45
C MET A 115 -5.72 -0.98 -6.62
N LEU A 116 -6.53 -0.39 -5.75
CA LEU A 116 -6.82 1.05 -5.75
C LEU A 116 -5.56 1.89 -5.51
N LEU A 117 -4.72 1.51 -4.56
CA LEU A 117 -3.49 2.23 -4.24
C LEU A 117 -2.48 2.15 -5.38
N LEU A 118 -2.32 1.00 -6.01
CA LEU A 118 -1.45 0.84 -7.18
C LEU A 118 -1.94 1.67 -8.36
N GLN A 119 -3.25 1.68 -8.62
CA GLN A 119 -3.80 2.51 -9.69
C GLN A 119 -3.64 4.00 -9.39
N ALA A 120 -3.86 4.43 -8.18
CA ALA A 120 -3.70 5.83 -7.77
C ALA A 120 -2.25 6.34 -7.96
N GLU A 121 -1.27 5.47 -7.80
CA GLU A 121 0.15 5.78 -8.07
C GLU A 121 0.52 5.64 -9.56
N GLY A 122 -0.43 5.34 -10.44
CA GLY A 122 -0.24 5.31 -11.88
C GLY A 122 0.45 4.06 -12.41
N TYR A 123 0.41 2.94 -11.68
CA TYR A 123 0.90 1.66 -12.20
C TYR A 123 0.01 1.15 -13.32
N ARG A 124 0.63 0.53 -14.32
CA ARG A 124 -0.08 -0.03 -15.48
C ARG A 124 -0.80 -1.32 -15.09
N TYR A 125 -1.84 -1.66 -15.83
CA TYR A 125 -2.63 -2.88 -15.59
C TYR A 125 -1.78 -4.15 -15.58
N ARG A 126 -0.78 -4.24 -16.48
CA ARG A 126 0.16 -5.37 -16.50
C ARG A 126 0.96 -5.50 -15.19
N ASP A 127 1.37 -4.38 -14.61
CA ASP A 127 2.15 -4.36 -13.37
C ASP A 127 1.27 -4.74 -12.17
N ILE A 128 0.03 -4.22 -12.13
CA ILE A 128 -0.98 -4.58 -11.14
C ILE A 128 -1.34 -6.07 -11.25
N ALA A 129 -1.55 -6.57 -12.46
CA ALA A 129 -1.86 -7.97 -12.71
C ALA A 129 -0.76 -8.90 -12.20
N LEU A 130 0.50 -8.58 -12.52
CA LEU A 130 1.66 -9.34 -12.06
C LEU A 130 1.76 -9.32 -10.53
N ALA A 131 1.61 -8.15 -9.92
CA ALA A 131 1.70 -7.97 -8.46
C ALA A 131 0.63 -8.74 -7.69
N LEU A 132 -0.58 -8.83 -8.23
CA LEU A 132 -1.73 -9.46 -7.59
C LEU A 132 -2.00 -10.90 -8.07
N GLY A 133 -1.22 -11.41 -9.01
CA GLY A 133 -1.38 -12.76 -9.55
C GLY A 133 -2.70 -12.97 -10.30
N ILE A 134 -3.13 -11.98 -11.08
CA ILE A 134 -4.35 -12.01 -11.88
C ILE A 134 -4.04 -11.76 -13.36
N HIS A 135 -4.99 -12.07 -14.23
CA HIS A 135 -4.88 -11.73 -15.64
C HIS A 135 -5.03 -10.23 -15.88
N GLU A 136 -4.21 -9.67 -16.75
CA GLU A 136 -4.26 -8.24 -17.11
C GLU A 136 -5.65 -7.81 -17.59
N ALA A 137 -6.30 -8.64 -18.41
CA ALA A 137 -7.66 -8.42 -18.91
C ALA A 137 -8.71 -8.30 -17.79
N SER A 138 -8.46 -8.85 -16.61
CA SER A 138 -9.38 -8.83 -15.47
C SER A 138 -9.19 -7.58 -14.58
N VAL A 139 -8.09 -6.85 -14.71
CA VAL A 139 -7.78 -5.71 -13.83
C VAL A 139 -8.87 -4.64 -13.88
N GLY A 140 -9.37 -4.28 -15.06
CA GLY A 140 -10.41 -3.28 -15.22
C GLY A 140 -11.71 -3.64 -14.47
N VAL A 141 -12.15 -4.88 -14.57
CA VAL A 141 -13.35 -5.37 -13.88
C VAL A 141 -13.16 -5.36 -12.37
N PHE A 142 -12.02 -5.82 -11.89
CA PHE A 142 -11.71 -5.80 -10.46
C PHE A 142 -11.58 -4.37 -9.91
N LEU A 143 -11.03 -3.43 -10.68
CA LEU A 143 -10.97 -2.02 -10.30
C LEU A 143 -12.36 -1.39 -10.16
N VAL A 144 -13.30 -1.74 -11.04
CA VAL A 144 -14.71 -1.29 -10.91
C VAL A 144 -15.30 -1.78 -9.58
N ARG A 145 -15.07 -3.05 -9.24
CA ARG A 145 -15.53 -3.62 -7.95
C ARG A 145 -14.86 -2.94 -6.76
N ALA A 146 -13.56 -2.70 -6.85
CA ALA A 146 -12.78 -2.05 -5.81
C ALA A 146 -13.26 -0.61 -5.54
N ARG A 147 -13.52 0.16 -6.61
CA ARG A 147 -14.08 1.52 -6.48
C ARG A 147 -15.47 1.51 -5.87
N ARG A 148 -16.30 0.53 -6.22
CA ARG A 148 -17.63 0.37 -5.62
C ARG A 148 -17.54 0.05 -4.13
N ALA A 149 -16.65 -0.85 -3.75
CA ALA A 149 -16.40 -1.19 -2.35
C ALA A 149 -15.91 0.03 -1.55
N PHE A 150 -14.98 0.80 -2.12
CA PHE A 150 -14.49 2.03 -1.50
C PHE A 150 -15.62 3.07 -1.34
N ARG A 151 -16.40 3.32 -2.38
CA ARG A 151 -17.51 4.26 -2.31
C ARG A 151 -18.51 3.89 -1.22
N LYS A 152 -18.90 2.62 -1.16
CA LYS A 152 -19.80 2.12 -0.11
C LYS A 152 -19.21 2.31 1.30
N ALA A 153 -17.92 2.06 1.47
CA ALA A 153 -17.23 2.25 2.74
C ALA A 153 -17.12 3.73 3.13
N PHE A 154 -16.93 4.61 2.15
CA PHE A 154 -16.82 6.05 2.34
C PHE A 154 -18.19 6.68 2.68
N GLU A 155 -19.23 6.38 1.91
CA GLU A 155 -20.61 6.89 2.12
C GLU A 155 -21.23 6.34 3.41
N GLY A 156 -20.91 5.11 3.80
CA GLY A 156 -21.38 4.51 5.06
C GLY A 156 -20.80 5.13 6.33
N HIS A 157 -19.86 6.07 6.20
CA HIS A 157 -19.30 6.84 7.31
C HIS A 157 -20.10 8.11 7.61
N ASP A 158 -20.84 8.61 6.62
CA ASP A 158 -21.67 9.83 6.75
C ASP A 158 -23.11 9.54 7.21
N ALA A 159 -23.46 8.28 7.50
CA ALA A 159 -24.74 7.96 8.12
C ALA A 159 -24.70 8.24 9.63
N PRO A 160 -25.61 9.07 10.17
CA PRO A 160 -25.70 9.41 11.59
C PRO A 160 -26.03 8.17 12.46
#